data_19214533be2def1ab5953cb60e2e269b
#
_entry.id   19214533be2def1ab5953cb60e2e269b
#
_cell.length_a   1.000
_cell.length_b   1.000
_cell.length_c   1.000
_cell.angle_alpha   90.00
_cell.angle_beta   90.00
_cell.angle_gamma   90.00
#
_symmetry.space_group_name_H-M   'P 1'
#
loop_
_entity.id
_entity.type
_entity.pdbx_description
1 polymer ?
#
loop_
_entity_poly.entity_id
_entity_poly.type
_entity_poly.pdbx_seq_one_letter_code
_entity_poly.pdbx_strand_id
1 'polypeptide(L)'
;RWEHLNEDYSMLTRLQAFGLDAHFSIEQRGRNINQHFINFNGTAGIWRNTCIAEAGGWQSDTLTEDLDLSYRAQIKGWKFQYLEKLGSPAELPAAMPALKNQQYRWTKGAAECAVKNLPRVMRAKGIPWSTKLHAFFHLANSFIFVCVLTTAILSVPMLFIKFSDPDLGFLFKLASLFLLSFFILGFFYWTSMKHGQGERHKSFGEFLMVFPLFLSVSMGLSLHNAIAVIEGYAGRKTPFVRTPKFNLIEKKGSFLDSSYRIRKIHPMSILEIVLALYFLGGIGLAFYLNDFGLIPFHIMLFLGFGLVGFYGLRHAKIG
;
A
#
# COMPACT_ATOMS: atom_id res chain seq x y z
N ARG A 1 -16.25 7.55 3.10
CA ARG A 1 -15.01 7.34 2.32
C ARG A 1 -14.21 8.63 2.20
N TRP A 2 -12.94 8.54 1.85
CA TRP A 2 -12.20 9.74 1.48
C TRP A 2 -12.56 10.22 0.07
N GLU A 3 -12.60 11.54 -0.09
CA GLU A 3 -12.66 12.24 -1.37
C GLU A 3 -11.31 12.90 -1.62
N HIS A 4 -10.74 12.65 -2.79
CA HIS A 4 -9.37 13.07 -3.10
C HIS A 4 -9.36 14.47 -3.74
N LEU A 5 -9.17 15.52 -2.90
CA LEU A 5 -9.22 16.92 -3.32
C LEU A 5 -8.24 17.30 -4.43
N ASN A 6 -7.13 16.60 -4.51
CA ASN A 6 -6.03 16.88 -5.44
C ASN A 6 -5.65 15.67 -6.30
N GLU A 7 -6.61 14.80 -6.63
CA GLU A 7 -6.36 13.62 -7.50
C GLU A 7 -5.66 14.02 -8.81
N ASP A 8 -6.15 15.06 -9.47
CA ASP A 8 -5.67 15.54 -10.78
C ASP A 8 -4.39 16.40 -10.72
N TYR A 9 -3.81 16.63 -9.53
CA TYR A 9 -2.64 17.48 -9.40
C TYR A 9 -1.39 16.90 -10.08
N SER A 10 -1.18 15.60 -9.96
CA SER A 10 -0.01 14.91 -10.54
C SER A 10 -0.30 13.42 -10.77
N MET A 11 0.56 12.76 -11.55
CA MET A 11 0.50 11.30 -11.68
C MET A 11 0.63 10.61 -10.32
N LEU A 12 1.48 11.13 -9.42
CA LEU A 12 1.66 10.57 -8.08
C LEU A 12 0.37 10.61 -7.25
N THR A 13 -0.37 11.71 -7.27
CA THR A 13 -1.66 11.82 -6.57
C THR A 13 -2.73 10.93 -7.22
N ARG A 14 -2.74 10.84 -8.56
CA ARG A 14 -3.65 9.97 -9.28
C ARG A 14 -3.46 8.49 -8.98
N LEU A 15 -2.21 8.02 -8.87
CA LEU A 15 -1.93 6.63 -8.48
C LEU A 15 -2.36 6.33 -7.05
N GLN A 16 -2.19 7.28 -6.12
CA GLN A 16 -2.69 7.15 -4.77
C GLN A 16 -4.21 7.07 -4.70
N ALA A 17 -4.90 7.96 -5.42
CA ALA A 17 -6.37 7.92 -5.55
C ALA A 17 -6.85 6.57 -6.07
N PHE A 18 -6.23 6.08 -7.15
CA PHE A 18 -6.55 4.79 -7.76
C PHE A 18 -6.46 3.61 -6.74
N GLY A 19 -5.41 3.57 -5.92
CA GLY A 19 -5.25 2.55 -4.88
C GLY A 19 -6.25 2.70 -3.73
N LEU A 20 -6.50 3.94 -3.27
CA LEU A 20 -7.41 4.22 -2.16
C LEU A 20 -8.88 4.03 -2.56
N ASP A 21 -9.25 4.32 -3.80
CA ASP A 21 -10.59 4.05 -4.31
C ASP A 21 -10.93 2.56 -4.22
N ALA A 22 -9.98 1.67 -4.52
CA ALA A 22 -10.18 0.23 -4.38
C ALA A 22 -10.38 -0.18 -2.91
N HIS A 23 -9.61 0.42 -2.00
CA HIS A 23 -9.79 0.21 -0.57
C HIS A 23 -11.19 0.62 -0.10
N PHE A 24 -11.66 1.80 -0.46
CA PHE A 24 -12.94 2.32 0.01
C PHE A 24 -14.14 1.67 -0.69
N SER A 25 -14.11 1.51 -2.01
CA SER A 25 -15.27 1.04 -2.79
C SER A 25 -15.46 -0.48 -2.76
N ILE A 26 -14.39 -1.25 -2.59
CA ILE A 26 -14.48 -2.72 -2.59
C ILE A 26 -14.14 -3.32 -1.23
N GLU A 27 -12.94 -3.08 -0.69
CA GLU A 27 -12.50 -3.76 0.53
C GLU A 27 -13.32 -3.35 1.76
N GLN A 28 -13.39 -2.06 2.05
CA GLN A 28 -14.08 -1.53 3.22
C GLN A 28 -15.59 -1.86 3.16
N ARG A 29 -16.18 -1.64 1.98
CA ARG A 29 -17.58 -1.97 1.71
C ARG A 29 -17.85 -3.47 1.82
N GLY A 30 -17.03 -4.30 1.18
CA GLY A 30 -17.20 -5.76 1.18
C GLY A 30 -17.08 -6.34 2.59
N ARG A 31 -16.12 -5.90 3.39
CA ARG A 31 -16.00 -6.29 4.80
C ARG A 31 -17.19 -5.85 5.63
N ASN A 32 -17.68 -4.63 5.44
CA ASN A 32 -18.81 -4.09 6.22
C ASN A 32 -20.13 -4.81 5.90
N ILE A 33 -20.45 -5.04 4.63
CA ILE A 33 -21.66 -5.77 4.21
C ILE A 33 -21.68 -7.18 4.80
N ASN A 34 -20.55 -7.86 4.82
CA ASN A 34 -20.41 -9.22 5.36
C ASN A 34 -20.18 -9.25 6.88
N GLN A 35 -20.35 -8.13 7.57
CA GLN A 35 -20.20 -8.02 9.04
C GLN A 35 -18.80 -8.44 9.54
N HIS A 36 -17.78 -8.33 8.68
CA HIS A 36 -16.38 -8.49 9.07
C HIS A 36 -15.82 -7.21 9.66
N PHE A 37 -14.69 -7.32 10.36
CA PHE A 37 -14.05 -6.17 10.97
C PHE A 37 -13.53 -5.19 9.93
N ILE A 38 -13.82 -3.92 10.15
CA ILE A 38 -13.32 -2.79 9.35
C ILE A 38 -12.55 -1.81 10.24
N ASN A 39 -11.71 -0.99 9.62
CA ASN A 39 -11.00 0.07 10.33
C ASN A 39 -11.71 1.42 10.19
N PHE A 40 -11.61 2.23 11.23
CA PHE A 40 -11.84 3.65 11.15
C PHE A 40 -10.66 4.32 10.43
N ASN A 41 -10.93 5.31 9.59
CA ASN A 41 -9.89 5.92 8.75
C ASN A 41 -9.59 7.36 9.22
N GLY A 42 -8.91 7.49 10.35
CA GLY A 42 -8.47 8.75 10.90
C GLY A 42 -9.63 9.68 11.27
N THR A 43 -9.84 10.74 10.51
CA THR A 43 -10.88 11.76 10.78
C THR A 43 -12.19 11.56 10.03
N ALA A 44 -12.30 10.49 9.22
CA ALA A 44 -13.43 10.26 8.34
C ALA A 44 -14.56 9.47 9.02
N GLY A 45 -15.10 9.97 10.13
CA GLY A 45 -16.23 9.30 10.79
C GLY A 45 -16.49 9.81 12.22
N ILE A 46 -17.43 9.14 12.91
CA ILE A 46 -17.88 9.51 14.25
C ILE A 46 -17.85 8.28 15.15
N TRP A 47 -17.41 8.46 16.38
CA TRP A 47 -17.40 7.47 17.44
C TRP A 47 -18.45 7.78 18.53
N ARG A 48 -19.05 6.74 19.08
CA ARG A 48 -19.77 6.90 20.35
C ARG A 48 -18.76 6.97 21.50
N ASN A 49 -18.90 7.91 22.42
CA ASN A 49 -18.01 8.03 23.59
C ASN A 49 -17.99 6.77 24.44
N THR A 50 -19.15 6.12 24.62
CA THR A 50 -19.26 4.83 25.34
C THR A 50 -18.45 3.73 24.65
N CYS A 51 -18.45 3.68 23.32
CA CYS A 51 -17.63 2.72 22.55
C CYS A 51 -16.13 2.92 22.81
N ILE A 52 -15.68 4.19 22.77
CA ILE A 52 -14.27 4.51 23.07
C ILE A 52 -13.91 4.06 24.48
N ALA A 53 -14.73 4.41 25.49
CA ALA A 53 -14.50 4.06 26.88
C ALA A 53 -14.46 2.55 27.09
N GLU A 54 -15.45 1.82 26.58
CA GLU A 54 -15.53 0.37 26.72
C GLU A 54 -14.41 -0.35 25.98
N ALA A 55 -13.94 0.17 24.86
CA ALA A 55 -12.78 -0.36 24.13
C ALA A 55 -11.44 -0.07 24.83
N GLY A 56 -11.43 0.64 25.96
CA GLY A 56 -10.25 0.99 26.75
C GLY A 56 -9.54 2.27 26.29
N GLY A 57 -10.27 3.19 25.67
CA GLY A 57 -9.77 4.51 25.27
C GLY A 57 -8.82 4.51 24.07
N TRP A 58 -8.40 5.68 23.67
CA TRP A 58 -7.32 5.86 22.70
C TRP A 58 -5.99 5.46 23.31
N GLN A 59 -5.17 4.71 22.57
CA GLN A 59 -3.86 4.25 22.99
C GLN A 59 -2.82 4.66 21.93
N SER A 60 -1.67 5.16 22.38
CA SER A 60 -0.59 5.68 21.51
C SER A 60 0.57 4.69 21.32
N ASP A 61 0.35 3.42 21.62
CA ASP A 61 1.36 2.36 21.54
C ASP A 61 1.54 1.79 20.12
N THR A 62 0.68 2.20 19.18
CA THR A 62 0.79 1.91 17.74
C THR A 62 0.74 3.20 16.92
N LEU A 63 1.35 3.22 15.74
CA LEU A 63 1.31 4.38 14.83
C LEU A 63 -0.03 4.56 14.12
N THR A 64 -0.95 3.62 14.24
CA THR A 64 -2.32 3.67 13.72
C THR A 64 -3.31 3.38 14.84
N GLU A 65 -3.47 4.38 15.71
CA GLU A 65 -4.35 4.32 16.88
C GLU A 65 -5.82 4.09 16.51
N ASP A 66 -6.22 4.55 15.33
CA ASP A 66 -7.56 4.36 14.75
C ASP A 66 -7.82 2.88 14.39
N LEU A 67 -6.87 2.21 13.77
CA LEU A 67 -6.94 0.78 13.47
C LEU A 67 -6.96 -0.05 14.77
N ASP A 68 -6.09 0.29 15.74
CA ASP A 68 -6.04 -0.39 17.04
C ASP A 68 -7.39 -0.28 17.78
N LEU A 69 -7.91 0.92 17.94
CA LEU A 69 -9.20 1.15 18.61
C LEU A 69 -10.33 0.44 17.87
N SER A 70 -10.30 0.45 16.52
CA SER A 70 -11.32 -0.23 15.70
C SER A 70 -11.40 -1.72 16.01
N TYR A 71 -10.26 -2.38 16.12
CA TYR A 71 -10.22 -3.80 16.46
C TYR A 71 -10.65 -4.08 17.89
N ARG A 72 -10.17 -3.28 18.86
CA ARG A 72 -10.57 -3.44 20.27
C ARG A 72 -12.07 -3.24 20.48
N ALA A 73 -12.68 -2.27 19.80
CA ALA A 73 -14.11 -2.04 19.85
C ALA A 73 -14.92 -3.22 19.27
N GLN A 74 -14.54 -3.69 18.09
CA GLN A 74 -15.26 -4.77 17.41
C GLN A 74 -15.10 -6.12 18.12
N ILE A 75 -13.96 -6.39 18.77
CA ILE A 75 -13.78 -7.55 19.66
C ILE A 75 -14.77 -7.51 20.84
N LYS A 76 -15.13 -6.31 21.31
CA LYS A 76 -16.13 -6.07 22.37
C LYS A 76 -17.58 -6.15 21.87
N GLY A 77 -17.80 -6.41 20.58
CA GLY A 77 -19.13 -6.54 19.98
C GLY A 77 -19.70 -5.26 19.36
N TRP A 78 -18.95 -4.15 19.42
CA TRP A 78 -19.37 -2.92 18.72
C TRP A 78 -19.39 -3.12 17.21
N LYS A 79 -20.43 -2.61 16.56
CA LYS A 79 -20.59 -2.70 15.10
C LYS A 79 -20.27 -1.36 14.47
N PHE A 80 -19.57 -1.40 13.36
CA PHE A 80 -19.26 -0.24 12.55
C PHE A 80 -20.18 -0.23 11.33
N GLN A 81 -20.62 0.96 10.96
CA GLN A 81 -21.37 1.17 9.72
C GLN A 81 -20.55 2.02 8.77
N TYR A 82 -20.29 1.50 7.59
CA TYR A 82 -19.59 2.21 6.54
C TYR A 82 -20.59 2.91 5.61
N LEU A 83 -20.44 4.23 5.46
CA LEU A 83 -21.28 5.06 4.60
C LEU A 83 -20.50 5.46 3.35
N GLU A 84 -20.56 4.62 2.32
CA GLU A 84 -19.81 4.80 1.08
C GLU A 84 -20.16 6.11 0.34
N LYS A 85 -21.44 6.51 0.37
CA LYS A 85 -21.92 7.71 -0.33
C LYS A 85 -21.57 9.02 0.38
N LEU A 86 -21.13 8.95 1.64
CA LEU A 86 -20.70 10.12 2.39
C LEU A 86 -19.19 10.33 2.23
N GLY A 87 -18.82 11.38 1.50
CA GLY A 87 -17.43 11.74 1.28
C GLY A 87 -16.84 12.54 2.43
N SER A 88 -15.56 12.32 2.71
CA SER A 88 -14.75 13.13 3.63
C SER A 88 -13.57 13.69 2.84
N PRO A 89 -13.50 15.00 2.58
CA PRO A 89 -12.44 15.59 1.77
C PRO A 89 -11.06 15.36 2.38
N ALA A 90 -10.13 14.85 1.56
CA ALA A 90 -8.75 14.55 1.98
C ALA A 90 -7.76 14.94 0.89
N GLU A 91 -6.68 15.61 1.30
CA GLU A 91 -5.56 15.92 0.41
C GLU A 91 -4.56 14.76 0.40
N LEU A 92 -4.17 14.32 -0.79
CA LEU A 92 -3.13 13.30 -1.01
C LEU A 92 -1.73 13.92 -0.98
N PRO A 93 -0.71 13.23 -0.46
CA PRO A 93 0.68 13.67 -0.55
C PRO A 93 1.12 13.92 -2.01
N ALA A 94 1.49 15.17 -2.32
CA ALA A 94 1.97 15.55 -3.65
C ALA A 94 3.47 15.30 -3.85
N ALA A 95 4.24 15.19 -2.76
CA ALA A 95 5.67 14.95 -2.79
C ALA A 95 6.02 13.51 -2.39
N MET A 96 7.00 12.89 -3.07
CA MET A 96 7.44 11.52 -2.79
C MET A 96 7.91 11.32 -1.34
N PRO A 97 8.70 12.22 -0.72
CA PRO A 97 9.06 12.06 0.69
C PRO A 97 7.84 12.10 1.64
N ALA A 98 6.83 12.90 1.34
CA ALA A 98 5.60 12.96 2.12
C ALA A 98 4.77 11.66 2.00
N LEU A 99 4.69 11.11 0.78
CA LEU A 99 4.06 9.81 0.53
C LEU A 99 4.80 8.70 1.29
N LYS A 100 6.13 8.62 1.20
CA LYS A 100 6.94 7.63 1.91
C LYS A 100 6.70 7.69 3.43
N ASN A 101 6.69 8.89 4.02
CA ASN A 101 6.39 9.05 5.45
C ASN A 101 4.98 8.58 5.83
N GLN A 102 3.99 8.84 4.97
CA GLN A 102 2.62 8.37 5.19
C GLN A 102 2.54 6.85 5.09
N GLN A 103 3.12 6.27 4.04
CA GLN A 103 3.14 4.81 3.83
C GLN A 103 3.90 4.10 4.97
N TYR A 104 5.03 4.63 5.41
CA TYR A 104 5.78 4.11 6.55
C TYR A 104 4.91 4.01 7.81
N ARG A 105 4.19 5.08 8.16
CA ARG A 105 3.28 5.06 9.33
C ARG A 105 2.18 4.02 9.19
N TRP A 106 1.55 3.95 8.02
CA TRP A 106 0.45 3.03 7.80
C TRP A 106 0.91 1.58 7.82
N THR A 107 1.99 1.25 7.14
CA THR A 107 2.49 -0.13 7.07
C THR A 107 3.09 -0.60 8.39
N LYS A 108 3.84 0.27 9.08
CA LYS A 108 4.38 -0.02 10.40
C LYS A 108 3.27 -0.15 11.44
N GLY A 109 2.35 0.81 11.48
CA GLY A 109 1.21 0.78 12.39
C GLY A 109 0.30 -0.43 12.18
N ALA A 110 0.09 -0.86 10.93
CA ALA A 110 -0.62 -2.10 10.62
C ALA A 110 0.11 -3.33 11.19
N ALA A 111 1.45 -3.40 11.06
CA ALA A 111 2.25 -4.48 11.64
C ALA A 111 2.20 -4.47 13.18
N GLU A 112 2.30 -3.29 13.81
CA GLU A 112 2.14 -3.12 15.27
C GLU A 112 0.74 -3.58 15.73
N CYS A 113 -0.31 -3.18 15.00
CA CYS A 113 -1.68 -3.63 15.26
C CYS A 113 -1.86 -5.13 15.05
N ALA A 114 -1.19 -5.74 14.07
CA ALA A 114 -1.21 -7.19 13.87
C ALA A 114 -0.65 -7.91 15.10
N VAL A 115 0.53 -7.52 15.58
CA VAL A 115 1.14 -8.10 16.79
C VAL A 115 0.21 -7.96 18.00
N LYS A 116 -0.39 -6.79 18.18
CA LYS A 116 -1.23 -6.47 19.34
C LYS A 116 -2.60 -7.14 19.30
N ASN A 117 -3.28 -7.08 18.17
CA ASN A 117 -4.71 -7.41 18.09
C ASN A 117 -5.01 -8.77 17.46
N LEU A 118 -4.17 -9.30 16.58
CA LEU A 118 -4.45 -10.60 15.94
C LEU A 118 -4.57 -11.74 16.94
N PRO A 119 -3.69 -11.89 17.95
CA PRO A 119 -3.87 -12.92 18.98
C PRO A 119 -5.17 -12.76 19.78
N ARG A 120 -5.61 -11.51 20.00
CA ARG A 120 -6.88 -11.22 20.70
C ARG A 120 -8.08 -11.65 19.87
N VAL A 121 -8.10 -11.34 18.57
CA VAL A 121 -9.15 -11.76 17.63
C VAL A 121 -9.23 -13.28 17.56
N MET A 122 -8.09 -13.97 17.42
CA MET A 122 -8.05 -15.42 17.30
C MET A 122 -8.57 -16.13 18.55
N ARG A 123 -8.30 -15.58 19.75
CA ARG A 123 -8.75 -16.14 21.04
C ARG A 123 -10.17 -15.72 21.42
N ALA A 124 -10.71 -14.66 20.81
CA ALA A 124 -12.04 -14.16 21.16
C ALA A 124 -13.12 -15.19 20.85
N LYS A 125 -14.01 -15.41 21.83
CA LYS A 125 -15.19 -16.27 21.69
C LYS A 125 -16.32 -15.51 21.01
N GLY A 126 -17.18 -16.21 20.27
CA GLY A 126 -18.34 -15.60 19.60
C GLY A 126 -18.04 -14.90 18.27
N ILE A 127 -16.77 -14.79 17.86
CA ILE A 127 -16.41 -14.26 16.54
C ILE A 127 -16.38 -15.42 15.53
N PRO A 128 -17.16 -15.34 14.42
CA PRO A 128 -17.17 -16.36 13.37
C PRO A 128 -15.78 -16.58 12.78
N TRP A 129 -15.47 -17.83 12.38
CA TRP A 129 -14.17 -18.16 11.79
C TRP A 129 -13.89 -17.37 10.51
N SER A 130 -14.90 -17.12 9.68
CA SER A 130 -14.78 -16.26 8.51
C SER A 130 -14.29 -14.86 8.87
N THR A 131 -14.82 -14.23 9.91
CA THR A 131 -14.38 -12.93 10.40
C THR A 131 -12.93 -12.97 10.95
N LYS A 132 -12.55 -14.06 11.63
CA LYS A 132 -11.15 -14.25 12.08
C LYS A 132 -10.19 -14.34 10.90
N LEU A 133 -10.56 -15.07 9.85
CA LEU A 133 -9.76 -15.20 8.63
C LEU A 133 -9.63 -13.85 7.90
N HIS A 134 -10.73 -13.10 7.77
CA HIS A 134 -10.69 -11.75 7.21
C HIS A 134 -9.83 -10.80 8.06
N ALA A 135 -9.91 -10.87 9.39
CA ALA A 135 -9.09 -10.08 10.30
C ALA A 135 -7.59 -10.43 10.17
N PHE A 136 -7.27 -11.72 9.99
CA PHE A 136 -5.90 -12.16 9.72
C PHE A 136 -5.34 -11.48 8.47
N PHE A 137 -6.01 -11.61 7.33
CA PHE A 137 -5.55 -10.98 6.10
C PHE A 137 -5.52 -9.46 6.17
N HIS A 138 -6.48 -8.85 6.86
CA HIS A 138 -6.53 -7.40 7.01
C HIS A 138 -5.38 -6.85 7.85
N LEU A 139 -5.08 -7.44 9.00
CA LEU A 139 -4.00 -6.99 9.87
C LEU A 139 -2.61 -7.38 9.34
N ALA A 140 -2.49 -8.55 8.71
CA ALA A 140 -1.23 -9.02 8.14
C ALA A 140 -0.94 -8.46 6.73
N ASN A 141 -1.87 -7.68 6.14
CA ASN A 141 -1.74 -7.19 4.77
C ASN A 141 -0.42 -6.45 4.50
N SER A 142 0.08 -5.68 5.46
CA SER A 142 1.35 -4.96 5.29
C SER A 142 2.55 -5.88 5.04
N PHE A 143 2.50 -7.15 5.47
CA PHE A 143 3.57 -8.14 5.25
C PHE A 143 3.81 -8.43 3.76
N ILE A 144 2.83 -8.14 2.89
CA ILE A 144 2.98 -8.27 1.44
C ILE A 144 4.19 -7.49 0.90
N PHE A 145 4.55 -6.34 1.49
CA PHE A 145 5.72 -5.58 1.05
C PHE A 145 7.04 -6.32 1.29
N VAL A 146 7.13 -7.11 2.35
CA VAL A 146 8.29 -7.97 2.61
C VAL A 146 8.35 -9.08 1.56
N CYS A 147 7.20 -9.72 1.27
CA CYS A 147 7.12 -10.76 0.23
C CYS A 147 7.49 -10.21 -1.15
N VAL A 148 6.94 -9.05 -1.52
CA VAL A 148 7.21 -8.40 -2.82
C VAL A 148 8.70 -8.06 -2.95
N LEU A 149 9.31 -7.45 -1.93
CA LEU A 149 10.74 -7.11 -1.96
C LEU A 149 11.62 -8.38 -2.06
N THR A 150 11.31 -9.40 -1.27
CA THR A 150 12.05 -10.67 -1.30
C THR A 150 11.95 -11.32 -2.67
N THR A 151 10.74 -11.44 -3.22
CA THR A 151 10.52 -12.00 -4.55
C THR A 151 11.24 -11.18 -5.63
N ALA A 152 11.19 -9.85 -5.52
CA ALA A 152 11.89 -8.96 -6.45
C ALA A 152 13.41 -9.20 -6.43
N ILE A 153 14.03 -9.22 -5.25
CA ILE A 153 15.48 -9.44 -5.13
C ILE A 153 15.87 -10.84 -5.65
N LEU A 154 15.09 -11.87 -5.30
CA LEU A 154 15.37 -13.24 -5.72
C LEU A 154 15.08 -13.51 -7.21
N SER A 155 14.29 -12.65 -7.88
CA SER A 155 13.90 -12.87 -9.28
C SER A 155 15.09 -12.88 -10.25
N VAL A 156 16.15 -12.13 -9.98
CA VAL A 156 17.35 -12.10 -10.83
C VAL A 156 18.20 -13.38 -10.64
N PRO A 157 18.57 -13.82 -9.40
CA PRO A 157 19.21 -15.12 -9.20
C PRO A 157 18.41 -16.31 -9.76
N MET A 158 17.09 -16.22 -9.72
CA MET A 158 16.22 -17.28 -10.26
C MET A 158 16.40 -17.53 -11.76
N LEU A 159 16.79 -16.51 -12.55
CA LEU A 159 17.13 -16.68 -13.95
C LEU A 159 18.34 -17.62 -14.12
N PHE A 160 19.38 -17.46 -13.31
CA PHE A 160 20.55 -18.36 -13.32
C PHE A 160 20.20 -19.77 -12.88
N ILE A 161 19.44 -19.91 -11.80
CA ILE A 161 19.02 -21.22 -11.26
C ILE A 161 18.23 -21.98 -12.33
N LYS A 162 17.25 -21.32 -12.94
CA LYS A 162 16.43 -21.91 -14.00
C LYS A 162 17.26 -22.33 -15.22
N PHE A 163 18.28 -21.57 -15.59
CA PHE A 163 19.17 -21.86 -16.69
C PHE A 163 20.12 -23.02 -16.36
N SER A 164 20.63 -23.10 -15.12
CA SER A 164 21.63 -24.07 -14.68
C SER A 164 21.04 -25.44 -14.37
N ASP A 165 19.75 -25.51 -14.02
CA ASP A 165 19.09 -26.77 -13.61
C ASP A 165 17.73 -26.92 -14.32
N PRO A 166 17.74 -27.66 -15.48
CA PRO A 166 16.52 -27.95 -16.24
C PRO A 166 15.48 -28.76 -15.46
N ASP A 167 15.88 -29.54 -14.45
CA ASP A 167 14.97 -30.39 -13.67
C ASP A 167 14.00 -29.56 -12.82
N LEU A 168 14.38 -28.34 -12.51
CA LEU A 168 13.51 -27.36 -11.84
C LEU A 168 12.40 -26.78 -12.74
N GLY A 169 12.39 -27.12 -14.04
CA GLY A 169 11.42 -26.60 -15.01
C GLY A 169 9.95 -26.82 -14.59
N PHE A 170 9.66 -27.92 -13.90
CA PHE A 170 8.31 -28.19 -13.36
C PHE A 170 7.91 -27.15 -12.30
N LEU A 171 8.80 -26.80 -11.37
CA LEU A 171 8.53 -25.81 -10.34
C LEU A 171 8.26 -24.42 -10.94
N PHE A 172 9.00 -24.04 -11.97
CA PHE A 172 8.75 -22.77 -12.68
C PHE A 172 7.43 -22.76 -13.43
N LYS A 173 7.03 -23.89 -14.04
CA LYS A 173 5.69 -24.04 -14.64
C LYS A 173 4.60 -23.95 -13.59
N LEU A 174 4.77 -24.58 -12.43
CA LEU A 174 3.82 -24.47 -11.32
C LEU A 174 3.76 -23.04 -10.80
N ALA A 175 4.90 -22.37 -10.63
CA ALA A 175 4.97 -20.98 -10.22
C ALA A 175 4.27 -20.03 -11.20
N SER A 176 4.19 -20.36 -12.50
CA SER A 176 3.47 -19.54 -13.48
C SER A 176 1.97 -19.43 -13.21
N LEU A 177 1.37 -20.35 -12.43
CA LEU A 177 -0.03 -20.24 -11.98
C LEU A 177 -0.27 -18.94 -11.17
N PHE A 178 0.75 -18.44 -10.49
CA PHE A 178 0.64 -17.15 -9.79
C PHE A 178 0.42 -15.95 -10.72
N LEU A 179 0.67 -16.08 -12.04
CA LEU A 179 0.30 -15.06 -13.02
C LEU A 179 -1.21 -14.81 -13.06
N LEU A 180 -2.04 -15.81 -12.67
CA LEU A 180 -3.48 -15.61 -12.52
C LEU A 180 -3.80 -14.50 -11.50
N SER A 181 -2.97 -14.32 -10.47
CA SER A 181 -3.16 -13.26 -9.49
C SER A 181 -3.10 -11.86 -10.11
N PHE A 182 -2.30 -11.67 -11.16
CA PHE A 182 -2.24 -10.40 -11.89
C PHE A 182 -3.59 -10.07 -12.56
N PHE A 183 -4.24 -11.05 -13.17
CA PHE A 183 -5.56 -10.87 -13.78
C PHE A 183 -6.64 -10.65 -12.74
N ILE A 184 -6.57 -11.36 -11.60
CA ILE A 184 -7.50 -11.16 -10.47
C ILE A 184 -7.35 -9.75 -9.90
N LEU A 185 -6.12 -9.27 -9.70
CA LEU A 185 -5.85 -7.89 -9.28
C LEU A 185 -6.33 -6.89 -10.34
N GLY A 186 -6.09 -7.17 -11.63
CA GLY A 186 -6.59 -6.35 -12.73
C GLY A 186 -8.12 -6.23 -12.69
N PHE A 187 -8.83 -7.33 -12.54
CA PHE A 187 -10.29 -7.33 -12.40
C PHE A 187 -10.76 -6.56 -11.15
N PHE A 188 -10.10 -6.75 -10.01
CA PHE A 188 -10.38 -6.03 -8.77
C PHE A 188 -10.26 -4.51 -8.96
N TYR A 189 -9.13 -4.02 -9.47
CA TYR A 189 -8.91 -2.59 -9.69
C TYR A 189 -9.77 -2.01 -10.82
N TRP A 190 -10.03 -2.79 -11.88
CA TRP A 190 -10.98 -2.40 -12.92
C TRP A 190 -12.39 -2.21 -12.38
N THR A 191 -12.85 -3.15 -11.54
CA THR A 191 -14.15 -3.06 -10.88
C THR A 191 -14.24 -1.83 -9.99
N SER A 192 -13.19 -1.55 -9.20
CA SER A 192 -13.12 -0.33 -8.40
C SER A 192 -13.22 0.92 -9.25
N MET A 193 -12.45 0.98 -10.34
CA MET A 193 -12.42 2.11 -11.25
C MET A 193 -13.78 2.38 -11.91
N LYS A 194 -14.56 1.33 -12.18
CA LYS A 194 -15.91 1.43 -12.75
C LYS A 194 -16.97 1.87 -11.74
N HIS A 195 -16.81 1.48 -10.47
CA HIS A 195 -17.77 1.82 -9.40
C HIS A 195 -17.37 3.08 -8.63
N GLY A 196 -16.17 3.63 -8.88
CA GLY A 196 -15.71 4.88 -8.30
C GLY A 196 -16.66 6.03 -8.63
N GLN A 197 -17.06 6.79 -7.62
CA GLN A 197 -17.92 7.96 -7.82
C GLN A 197 -17.06 9.12 -8.34
N GLY A 198 -17.23 9.45 -9.60
CA GLY A 198 -16.73 10.63 -10.27
C GLY A 198 -17.44 10.73 -11.61
N GLU A 199 -17.76 11.94 -12.05
CA GLU A 199 -18.38 12.20 -13.37
C GLU A 199 -17.49 11.80 -14.55
N ARG A 200 -16.25 11.38 -14.26
CA ARG A 200 -15.25 11.01 -15.24
C ARG A 200 -15.50 9.58 -15.74
N HIS A 201 -15.89 9.45 -16.99
CA HIS A 201 -15.91 8.17 -17.69
C HIS A 201 -14.48 7.61 -17.79
N LYS A 202 -14.12 6.77 -16.83
CA LYS A 202 -12.81 6.10 -16.83
C LYS A 202 -12.82 5.01 -17.89
N SER A 203 -11.99 5.17 -18.92
CA SER A 203 -11.92 4.24 -20.06
C SER A 203 -11.03 3.03 -19.75
N PHE A 204 -11.23 1.93 -20.50
CA PHE A 204 -10.36 0.77 -20.41
C PHE A 204 -8.91 1.08 -20.82
N GLY A 205 -8.73 1.97 -21.80
CA GLY A 205 -7.39 2.44 -22.19
C GLY A 205 -6.67 3.17 -21.07
N GLU A 206 -7.38 3.99 -20.30
CA GLU A 206 -6.86 4.65 -19.11
C GLU A 206 -6.44 3.63 -18.03
N PHE A 207 -7.27 2.61 -17.81
CA PHE A 207 -6.95 1.51 -16.89
C PHE A 207 -5.65 0.78 -17.29
N LEU A 208 -5.50 0.44 -18.57
CA LEU A 208 -4.29 -0.24 -19.07
C LEU A 208 -3.00 0.57 -18.86
N MET A 209 -3.09 1.90 -18.76
CA MET A 209 -1.96 2.75 -18.45
C MET A 209 -1.73 2.89 -16.95
N VAL A 210 -2.80 3.15 -16.18
CA VAL A 210 -2.71 3.46 -14.75
C VAL A 210 -2.39 2.24 -13.91
N PHE A 211 -3.00 1.09 -14.21
CA PHE A 211 -2.84 -0.13 -13.40
C PHE A 211 -1.40 -0.68 -13.37
N PRO A 212 -0.70 -0.88 -14.51
CA PRO A 212 0.70 -1.33 -14.47
C PRO A 212 1.62 -0.30 -13.80
N LEU A 213 1.38 1.00 -14.01
CA LEU A 213 2.17 2.06 -13.38
C LEU A 213 1.93 2.11 -11.86
N PHE A 214 0.69 1.91 -11.42
CA PHE A 214 0.33 1.79 -10.00
C PHE A 214 1.06 0.60 -9.35
N LEU A 215 1.03 -0.57 -9.99
CA LEU A 215 1.75 -1.75 -9.50
C LEU A 215 3.26 -1.50 -9.46
N SER A 216 3.83 -0.88 -10.50
CA SER A 216 5.25 -0.55 -10.55
C SER A 216 5.66 0.36 -9.38
N VAL A 217 4.94 1.46 -9.16
CA VAL A 217 5.23 2.38 -8.05
C VAL A 217 5.02 1.71 -6.68
N SER A 218 3.99 0.87 -6.54
CA SER A 218 3.75 0.09 -5.32
C SER A 218 4.89 -0.88 -5.03
N MET A 219 5.43 -1.57 -6.06
CA MET A 219 6.62 -2.41 -5.93
C MET A 219 7.87 -1.57 -5.61
N GLY A 220 8.03 -0.39 -6.21
CA GLY A 220 9.13 0.53 -5.90
C GLY A 220 9.12 1.02 -4.45
N LEU A 221 7.96 1.18 -3.85
CA LEU A 221 7.81 1.52 -2.43
C LEU A 221 8.08 0.33 -1.49
N SER A 222 8.20 -0.90 -2.00
CA SER A 222 8.32 -2.10 -1.17
C SER A 222 9.55 -2.11 -0.27
N LEU A 223 10.69 -1.54 -0.69
CA LEU A 223 11.87 -1.44 0.16
C LEU A 223 11.59 -0.62 1.42
N HIS A 224 11.03 0.56 1.25
CA HIS A 224 10.70 1.47 2.34
C HIS A 224 9.64 0.88 3.27
N ASN A 225 8.61 0.30 2.69
CA ASN A 225 7.50 -0.30 3.42
C ASN A 225 7.89 -1.62 4.10
N ALA A 226 8.74 -2.45 3.49
CA ALA A 226 9.24 -3.68 4.12
C ALA A 226 10.03 -3.40 5.40
N ILE A 227 10.89 -2.36 5.39
CA ILE A 227 11.60 -1.92 6.59
C ILE A 227 10.61 -1.48 7.67
N ALA A 228 9.61 -0.67 7.30
CA ALA A 228 8.57 -0.24 8.24
C ALA A 228 7.83 -1.43 8.88
N VAL A 229 7.48 -2.43 8.07
CA VAL A 229 6.80 -3.65 8.53
C VAL A 229 7.68 -4.46 9.48
N ILE A 230 8.95 -4.69 9.11
CA ILE A 230 9.91 -5.43 9.94
C ILE A 230 10.10 -4.71 11.29
N GLU A 231 10.26 -3.39 11.28
CA GLU A 231 10.38 -2.59 12.51
C GLU A 231 9.09 -2.66 13.36
N GLY A 232 7.92 -2.68 12.73
CA GLY A 232 6.63 -2.84 13.41
C GLY A 232 6.52 -4.19 14.11
N TYR A 233 6.84 -5.29 13.43
CA TYR A 233 6.86 -6.64 14.01
C TYR A 233 7.94 -6.80 15.08
N ALA A 234 9.09 -6.15 14.94
CA ALA A 234 10.18 -6.15 15.93
C ALA A 234 9.89 -5.24 17.15
N GLY A 235 8.78 -4.52 17.16
CA GLY A 235 8.39 -3.63 18.28
C GLY A 235 9.26 -2.37 18.41
N ARG A 236 10.02 -1.99 17.36
CA ARG A 236 10.85 -0.78 17.38
C ARG A 236 9.98 0.48 17.43
N LYS A 237 10.10 1.27 18.48
CA LYS A 237 9.36 2.53 18.61
C LYS A 237 9.97 3.63 17.74
N THR A 238 9.11 4.39 17.07
CA THR A 238 9.48 5.58 16.28
C THR A 238 8.50 6.70 16.59
N PRO A 239 8.96 7.97 16.57
CA PRO A 239 8.08 9.10 16.80
C PRO A 239 7.04 9.24 15.66
N PHE A 240 5.89 9.77 16.01
CA PHE A 240 4.88 10.12 15.02
C PHE A 240 5.30 11.36 14.23
N VAL A 241 5.52 11.21 12.93
CA VAL A 241 5.81 12.31 12.02
C VAL A 241 4.57 12.60 11.17
N ARG A 242 3.97 13.78 11.37
CA ARG A 242 2.78 14.18 10.62
C ARG A 242 3.11 14.37 9.13
N THR A 243 2.26 13.85 8.26
CA THR A 243 2.37 14.07 6.80
C THR A 243 2.11 15.54 6.49
N PRO A 244 3.00 16.25 5.80
CA PRO A 244 2.76 17.62 5.37
C PRO A 244 1.53 17.71 4.46
N LYS A 245 0.73 18.76 4.67
CA LYS A 245 -0.35 19.16 3.78
C LYS A 245 0.03 20.47 3.12
N PHE A 246 -0.19 20.57 1.81
CA PHE A 246 0.29 21.69 1.01
C PHE A 246 -0.85 22.59 0.55
N ASN A 247 -2.10 22.26 0.91
CA ASN A 247 -3.32 22.96 0.51
C ASN A 247 -3.45 23.06 -1.03
N LEU A 248 -3.11 21.96 -1.71
CA LEU A 248 -3.22 21.86 -3.16
C LEU A 248 -4.63 21.38 -3.51
N ILE A 249 -5.44 22.31 -4.00
CA ILE A 249 -6.79 22.03 -4.51
C ILE A 249 -6.70 22.21 -6.04
N GLU A 250 -7.09 21.19 -6.81
CA GLU A 250 -6.97 21.18 -8.27
C GLU A 250 -5.47 21.28 -8.73
N LYS A 251 -5.24 21.85 -9.92
CA LYS A 251 -3.89 22.03 -10.49
C LYS A 251 -3.22 23.36 -10.10
N LYS A 252 -3.72 24.03 -9.08
CA LYS A 252 -3.20 25.33 -8.64
C LYS A 252 -2.21 25.19 -7.48
N GLY A 253 -1.11 25.94 -7.55
CA GLY A 253 -0.06 25.96 -6.54
C GLY A 253 1.06 24.96 -6.77
N SER A 254 2.14 25.09 -6.02
CA SER A 254 3.29 24.21 -6.04
C SER A 254 3.68 23.80 -4.61
N PHE A 255 3.85 22.49 -4.38
CA PHE A 255 4.37 22.03 -3.08
C PHE A 255 5.83 22.47 -2.87
N LEU A 256 6.50 22.93 -3.92
CA LEU A 256 7.89 23.40 -3.89
C LEU A 256 8.03 24.71 -3.10
N ASP A 257 6.97 25.52 -3.05
CA ASP A 257 6.97 26.83 -2.37
C ASP A 257 6.58 26.71 -0.90
N SER A 258 6.28 25.50 -0.43
CA SER A 258 5.84 25.28 0.95
C SER A 258 6.98 25.21 1.95
N SER A 259 6.81 25.89 3.09
CA SER A 259 7.71 25.82 4.26
C SER A 259 7.80 24.42 4.90
N TYR A 260 6.80 23.56 4.66
CA TYR A 260 6.72 22.19 5.20
C TYR A 260 7.47 21.14 4.36
N ARG A 261 8.29 21.57 3.43
CA ARG A 261 9.03 20.70 2.53
C ARG A 261 10.16 19.97 3.23
N ILE A 262 10.26 18.66 2.96
CA ILE A 262 11.36 17.81 3.45
C ILE A 262 12.58 18.02 2.53
N ARG A 263 13.63 18.66 3.05
CA ARG A 263 14.85 19.02 2.28
C ARG A 263 15.95 17.96 2.34
N LYS A 264 15.88 16.99 3.26
CA LYS A 264 16.95 15.98 3.43
C LYS A 264 16.75 14.82 2.46
N ILE A 265 17.83 14.48 1.74
CA ILE A 265 17.92 13.26 0.94
C ILE A 265 17.96 12.08 1.91
N HIS A 266 17.01 11.17 1.76
CA HIS A 266 17.01 9.94 2.55
C HIS A 266 17.88 8.88 1.86
N PRO A 267 18.81 8.19 2.57
CA PRO A 267 19.69 7.15 1.97
C PRO A 267 18.93 6.07 1.20
N MET A 268 17.70 5.75 1.62
CA MET A 268 16.83 4.81 0.91
C MET A 268 16.59 5.17 -0.54
N SER A 269 16.57 6.48 -0.90
CA SER A 269 16.38 6.88 -2.29
C SER A 269 17.56 6.51 -3.18
N ILE A 270 18.76 6.45 -2.62
CA ILE A 270 19.95 5.96 -3.32
C ILE A 270 19.86 4.44 -3.52
N LEU A 271 19.47 3.71 -2.47
CA LEU A 271 19.31 2.25 -2.54
C LEU A 271 18.21 1.84 -3.53
N GLU A 272 17.12 2.62 -3.63
CA GLU A 272 16.08 2.41 -4.64
C GLU A 272 16.63 2.56 -6.06
N ILE A 273 17.50 3.54 -6.33
CA ILE A 273 18.18 3.67 -7.63
C ILE A 273 19.12 2.48 -7.89
N VAL A 274 19.86 2.03 -6.88
CA VAL A 274 20.73 0.83 -7.02
C VAL A 274 19.87 -0.41 -7.36
N LEU A 275 18.72 -0.60 -6.70
CA LEU A 275 17.81 -1.68 -7.04
C LEU A 275 17.22 -1.55 -8.45
N ALA A 276 16.91 -0.32 -8.90
CA ALA A 276 16.49 -0.10 -10.29
C ALA A 276 17.55 -0.59 -11.27
N LEU A 277 18.81 -0.24 -11.05
CA LEU A 277 19.93 -0.70 -11.88
C LEU A 277 20.14 -2.22 -11.80
N TYR A 278 19.94 -2.82 -10.64
CA TYR A 278 19.94 -4.28 -10.46
C TYR A 278 18.88 -4.97 -11.32
N PHE A 279 17.65 -4.45 -11.38
CA PHE A 279 16.59 -5.01 -12.23
C PHE A 279 16.81 -4.72 -13.72
N LEU A 280 17.44 -3.59 -14.06
CA LEU A 280 17.90 -3.36 -15.44
C LEU A 280 18.95 -4.39 -15.85
N GLY A 281 19.88 -4.74 -14.96
CA GLY A 281 20.81 -5.87 -15.14
C GLY A 281 20.08 -7.20 -15.30
N GLY A 282 18.99 -7.43 -14.55
CA GLY A 282 18.12 -8.60 -14.69
C GLY A 282 17.46 -8.71 -16.09
N ILE A 283 17.05 -7.56 -16.67
CA ILE A 283 16.56 -7.52 -18.05
C ILE A 283 17.67 -7.91 -19.03
N GLY A 284 18.88 -7.34 -18.89
CA GLY A 284 20.03 -7.73 -19.72
C GLY A 284 20.37 -9.21 -19.61
N LEU A 285 20.33 -9.75 -18.40
CA LEU A 285 20.56 -11.17 -18.15
C LEU A 285 19.50 -12.05 -18.83
N ALA A 286 18.21 -11.66 -18.79
CA ALA A 286 17.13 -12.38 -19.43
C ALA A 286 17.34 -12.48 -20.97
N PHE A 287 17.84 -11.42 -21.60
CA PHE A 287 18.24 -11.45 -23.01
C PHE A 287 19.46 -12.36 -23.24
N TYR A 288 20.47 -12.32 -22.37
CA TYR A 288 21.65 -13.15 -22.49
C TYR A 288 21.31 -14.65 -22.37
N LEU A 289 20.39 -15.01 -21.47
CA LEU A 289 19.97 -16.40 -21.23
C LEU A 289 18.82 -16.85 -22.15
N ASN A 290 18.30 -15.97 -23.04
CA ASN A 290 17.11 -16.20 -23.86
C ASN A 290 15.87 -16.64 -23.04
N ASP A 291 15.72 -16.13 -21.81
CA ASP A 291 14.57 -16.37 -20.93
C ASP A 291 13.77 -15.08 -20.70
N PHE A 292 12.73 -14.88 -21.46
CA PHE A 292 11.94 -13.66 -21.48
C PHE A 292 10.79 -13.64 -20.47
N GLY A 293 10.55 -14.72 -19.73
CA GLY A 293 9.38 -14.88 -18.86
C GLY A 293 9.27 -13.83 -17.75
N LEU A 294 10.39 -13.39 -17.18
CA LEU A 294 10.43 -12.39 -16.12
C LEU A 294 10.66 -10.95 -16.61
N ILE A 295 10.82 -10.72 -17.91
CA ILE A 295 11.06 -9.36 -18.45
C ILE A 295 9.96 -8.37 -18.07
N PRO A 296 8.66 -8.67 -18.24
CA PRO A 296 7.62 -7.71 -17.83
C PRO A 296 7.71 -7.34 -16.36
N PHE A 297 8.01 -8.30 -15.50
CA PHE A 297 8.17 -8.07 -14.06
C PHE A 297 9.41 -7.21 -13.76
N HIS A 298 10.56 -7.51 -14.37
CA HIS A 298 11.77 -6.70 -14.21
C HIS A 298 11.61 -5.27 -14.76
N ILE A 299 10.88 -5.07 -15.86
CA ILE A 299 10.55 -3.73 -16.37
C ILE A 299 9.73 -2.95 -15.33
N MET A 300 8.70 -3.58 -14.75
CA MET A 300 7.88 -2.94 -13.72
C MET A 300 8.71 -2.61 -12.47
N LEU A 301 9.63 -3.48 -12.04
CA LEU A 301 10.54 -3.22 -10.93
C LEU A 301 11.52 -2.10 -11.25
N PHE A 302 12.15 -2.11 -12.42
CA PHE A 302 13.04 -1.04 -12.87
C PHE A 302 12.34 0.32 -12.87
N LEU A 303 11.15 0.40 -13.47
CA LEU A 303 10.36 1.61 -13.50
C LEU A 303 9.93 2.04 -12.10
N GLY A 304 9.45 1.11 -11.29
CA GLY A 304 8.94 1.39 -9.95
C GLY A 304 10.04 1.92 -9.02
N PHE A 305 11.12 1.19 -8.85
CA PHE A 305 12.26 1.61 -8.03
C PHE A 305 12.94 2.87 -8.58
N GLY A 306 13.05 2.97 -9.92
CA GLY A 306 13.60 4.14 -10.60
C GLY A 306 12.77 5.41 -10.34
N LEU A 307 11.45 5.34 -10.51
CA LEU A 307 10.55 6.48 -10.26
C LEU A 307 10.56 6.88 -8.78
N VAL A 308 10.43 5.91 -7.87
CA VAL A 308 10.40 6.18 -6.42
C VAL A 308 11.72 6.79 -5.94
N GLY A 309 12.86 6.26 -6.38
CA GLY A 309 14.18 6.79 -6.07
C GLY A 309 14.43 8.17 -6.69
N PHE A 310 14.14 8.32 -7.99
CA PHE A 310 14.32 9.59 -8.72
C PHE A 310 13.49 10.72 -8.10
N TYR A 311 12.18 10.51 -7.90
CA TYR A 311 11.34 11.53 -7.27
C TYR A 311 11.67 11.73 -5.79
N GLY A 312 12.15 10.69 -5.10
CA GLY A 312 12.70 10.82 -3.76
C GLY A 312 13.88 11.79 -3.69
N LEU A 313 14.79 11.71 -4.64
CA LEU A 313 15.95 12.62 -4.77
C LEU A 313 15.52 14.01 -5.27
N ARG A 314 14.73 14.07 -6.34
CA ARG A 314 14.32 15.32 -6.96
C ARG A 314 13.50 16.19 -6.01
N HIS A 315 12.49 15.63 -5.35
CA HIS A 315 11.63 16.39 -4.45
C HIS A 315 12.32 16.79 -3.13
N ALA A 316 13.47 16.17 -2.78
CA ALA A 316 14.30 16.57 -1.67
C ALA A 316 15.30 17.69 -2.04
N LYS A 317 15.87 17.65 -3.26
CA LYS A 317 16.94 18.58 -3.71
C LYS A 317 16.45 19.96 -4.13
N ILE A 318 15.21 20.11 -4.62
CA ILE A 318 14.72 21.41 -5.09
C ILE A 318 14.47 22.31 -3.86
N GLY A 319 15.51 22.81 -3.23
CA GLY A 319 15.51 23.69 -2.06
C GLY A 319 16.80 24.41 -1.89
#